data_eb8d67739b8970f66a4f7a1da369f331
#
_entry.id   eb8d67739b8970f66a4f7a1da369f331
#
_cell.length_a   1.000
_cell.length_b   1.000
_cell.length_c   1.000
_cell.angle_alpha   90.00
_cell.angle_beta   90.00
_cell.angle_gamma   90.00
#
_symmetry.space_group_name_H-M   'P 1'
#
loop_
_entity.id
_entity.type
_entity.pdbx_description
1 polymer ?
#
loop_
_entity_poly.entity_id
_entity_poly.type
_entity_poly.pdbx_seq_one_letter_code
_entity_poly.pdbx_strand_id
1 'polypeptide(L)'
;MFVSSMSSEELCAEAMKDFSILQTKIDLFMDRCGKRYRQEHFIGRFIKRMVVTTKRNNSWTIAFLALNEGFTFLIYAPITGQETCGYIALSSNRNPLVLEYTPHFMQRYRERYLRYYNLETGNYNAFEYFSLKNNNTLYVRQPDNSYYFIS
;
A
#
# COMPACT_ATOMS: atom_id res chain seq x y z
N MET A 1 -5.50 -15.72 1.83
CA MET A 1 -6.20 -14.63 1.07
C MET A 1 -6.92 -13.77 2.07
N PHE A 2 -6.73 -12.45 2.00
CA PHE A 2 -7.42 -11.50 2.87
C PHE A 2 -8.89 -11.40 2.50
N VAL A 3 -9.77 -11.62 3.47
CA VAL A 3 -11.22 -11.58 3.28
C VAL A 3 -11.89 -10.69 4.31
N SER A 4 -13.01 -10.09 3.93
CA SER A 4 -13.73 -9.11 4.75
C SER A 4 -14.33 -9.67 6.05
N SER A 5 -14.36 -10.99 6.22
CA SER A 5 -14.79 -11.65 7.45
C SER A 5 -13.68 -11.77 8.51
N MET A 6 -12.44 -11.47 8.15
CA MET A 6 -11.31 -11.47 9.10
C MET A 6 -11.37 -10.25 10.01
N SER A 7 -11.05 -10.43 11.29
CA SER A 7 -10.83 -9.30 12.20
C SER A 7 -9.55 -8.54 11.84
N SER A 8 -9.42 -7.30 12.32
CA SER A 8 -8.20 -6.50 12.11
C SER A 8 -6.96 -7.19 12.68
N GLU A 9 -7.09 -7.92 13.81
CA GLU A 9 -6.01 -8.69 14.41
C GLU A 9 -5.59 -9.87 13.53
N GLU A 10 -6.56 -10.58 12.94
CA GLU A 10 -6.32 -11.68 12.00
C GLU A 10 -5.65 -11.17 10.71
N LEU A 11 -6.14 -10.05 10.16
CA LEU A 11 -5.54 -9.40 8.99
C LEU A 11 -4.09 -9.00 9.27
N CYS A 12 -3.84 -8.39 10.43
CA CYS A 12 -2.51 -7.99 10.86
C CYS A 12 -1.57 -9.20 11.00
N ALA A 13 -2.00 -10.23 11.73
CA ALA A 13 -1.21 -11.44 11.94
C ALA A 13 -0.89 -12.16 10.63
N GLU A 14 -1.85 -12.22 9.70
CA GLU A 14 -1.67 -12.86 8.39
C GLU A 14 -0.72 -12.05 7.50
N ALA A 15 -0.83 -10.71 7.51
CA ALA A 15 0.05 -9.83 6.75
C ALA A 15 1.51 -9.93 7.21
N MET A 16 1.75 -9.97 8.51
CA MET A 16 3.09 -10.09 9.08
C MET A 16 3.80 -11.38 8.69
N LYS A 17 3.07 -12.48 8.49
CA LYS A 17 3.66 -13.76 8.03
C LYS A 17 4.21 -13.68 6.61
N ASP A 18 3.72 -12.77 5.79
CA ASP A 18 4.18 -12.61 4.40
C ASP A 18 5.33 -11.61 4.27
N PHE A 19 5.59 -10.78 5.29
CA PHE A 19 6.53 -9.67 5.20
C PHE A 19 7.94 -10.08 4.75
N SER A 20 8.50 -11.15 5.28
CA SER A 20 9.85 -11.59 4.92
C SER A 20 9.97 -11.98 3.44
N ILE A 21 8.92 -12.58 2.87
CA ILE A 21 8.88 -12.95 1.46
C ILE A 21 8.83 -11.69 0.59
N LEU A 22 8.00 -10.72 0.98
CA LEU A 22 7.86 -9.45 0.27
C LEU A 22 9.18 -8.66 0.31
N GLN A 23 9.83 -8.58 1.48
CA GLN A 23 11.12 -7.90 1.63
C GLN A 23 12.19 -8.53 0.73
N THR A 24 12.29 -9.86 0.70
CA THR A 24 13.21 -10.55 -0.20
C THR A 24 12.98 -10.19 -1.67
N LYS A 25 11.72 -10.08 -2.09
CA LYS A 25 11.40 -9.69 -3.48
C LYS A 25 11.77 -8.24 -3.78
N ILE A 26 11.60 -7.33 -2.81
CA ILE A 26 12.02 -5.93 -2.92
C ILE A 26 13.54 -5.86 -3.06
N ASP A 27 14.28 -6.53 -2.21
CA ASP A 27 15.75 -6.53 -2.21
C ASP A 27 16.30 -7.05 -3.56
N LEU A 28 15.76 -8.17 -4.04
CA LEU A 28 16.13 -8.71 -5.35
C LEU A 28 15.82 -7.76 -6.52
N PHE A 29 14.71 -7.06 -6.46
CA PHE A 29 14.38 -6.06 -7.47
C PHE A 29 15.34 -4.88 -7.42
N MET A 30 15.64 -4.37 -6.23
CA MET A 30 16.57 -3.26 -6.04
C MET A 30 17.96 -3.57 -6.53
N ASP A 31 18.48 -4.77 -6.25
CA ASP A 31 19.79 -5.21 -6.71
C ASP A 31 19.88 -5.29 -8.23
N ARG A 32 18.82 -5.77 -8.88
CA ARG A 32 18.80 -5.98 -10.34
C ARG A 32 18.50 -4.71 -11.14
N CYS A 33 17.57 -3.91 -10.66
CA CYS A 33 16.96 -2.84 -11.45
C CYS A 33 17.10 -1.44 -10.85
N GLY A 34 17.43 -1.31 -9.55
CA GLY A 34 17.42 -0.02 -8.85
C GLY A 34 18.34 1.03 -9.47
N LYS A 35 19.50 0.62 -10.00
CA LYS A 35 20.45 1.54 -10.65
C LYS A 35 19.90 2.14 -11.95
N ARG A 36 19.21 1.34 -12.75
CA ARG A 36 18.63 1.77 -14.02
C ARG A 36 17.57 2.86 -13.82
N TYR A 37 16.67 2.66 -12.88
CA TYR A 37 15.60 3.63 -12.63
C TYR A 37 16.07 4.93 -11.99
N ARG A 38 17.19 4.94 -11.25
CA ARG A 38 17.78 6.18 -10.72
C ARG A 38 18.28 7.10 -11.83
N GLN A 39 18.72 6.55 -12.94
CA GLN A 39 19.26 7.32 -14.08
C GLN A 39 18.18 7.93 -14.98
N GLU A 40 16.94 7.44 -14.91
CA GLU A 40 15.88 7.81 -15.85
C GLU A 40 14.92 8.93 -15.35
N HIS A 41 15.21 9.59 -14.22
CA HIS A 41 14.46 10.76 -13.70
C HIS A 41 12.94 10.61 -13.57
N PHE A 42 12.45 9.47 -13.07
CA PHE A 42 11.01 9.21 -12.86
C PHE A 42 10.44 9.71 -11.52
N ILE A 43 10.93 10.85 -11.04
CA ILE A 43 10.60 11.38 -9.70
C ILE A 43 9.10 11.59 -9.53
N GLY A 44 8.55 11.15 -8.38
CA GLY A 44 7.14 11.34 -8.00
C GLY A 44 6.15 10.43 -8.75
N ARG A 45 6.63 9.37 -9.42
CA ARG A 45 5.78 8.43 -10.16
C ARG A 45 6.05 6.98 -9.75
N PHE A 46 5.00 6.16 -9.80
CA PHE A 46 5.18 4.72 -9.74
C PHE A 46 5.82 4.22 -11.04
N ILE A 47 7.05 3.73 -10.92
CA ILE A 47 7.86 3.29 -12.06
C ILE A 47 7.60 1.83 -12.42
N LYS A 48 7.16 1.03 -11.47
CA LYS A 48 6.84 -0.38 -11.66
C LYS A 48 5.89 -0.89 -10.59
N ARG A 49 5.07 -1.86 -10.97
CA ARG A 49 4.28 -2.68 -10.06
C ARG A 49 4.69 -4.14 -10.21
N MET A 50 4.81 -4.82 -9.11
CA MET A 50 5.08 -6.25 -9.07
C MET A 50 4.00 -6.91 -8.22
N VAL A 51 3.38 -7.95 -8.75
CA VAL A 51 2.41 -8.76 -8.00
C VAL A 51 3.12 -9.99 -7.46
N VAL A 52 2.97 -10.24 -6.17
CA VAL A 52 3.54 -11.39 -5.46
C VAL A 52 2.40 -12.16 -4.82
N THR A 53 2.18 -13.39 -5.28
CA THR A 53 1.23 -14.30 -4.62
C THR A 53 2.01 -15.22 -3.68
N THR A 54 1.65 -15.20 -2.41
CA THR A 54 2.29 -16.03 -1.38
C THR A 54 1.68 -17.42 -1.33
N LYS A 55 2.33 -18.35 -0.63
CA LYS A 55 1.80 -19.71 -0.39
C LYS A 55 0.44 -19.73 0.34
N ARG A 56 0.08 -18.61 0.98
CA ARG A 56 -1.22 -18.41 1.66
C ARG A 56 -2.30 -17.85 0.74
N ASN A 57 -2.02 -17.78 -0.57
CA ASN A 57 -2.89 -17.15 -1.57
C ASN A 57 -3.17 -15.66 -1.29
N ASN A 58 -2.30 -14.97 -0.55
CA ASN A 58 -2.33 -13.53 -0.45
C ASN A 58 -1.67 -12.95 -1.69
N SER A 59 -2.40 -12.09 -2.41
CA SER A 59 -1.89 -11.43 -3.60
C SER A 59 -1.51 -10.00 -3.25
N TRP A 60 -0.21 -9.74 -3.14
CA TRP A 60 0.36 -8.45 -2.80
C TRP A 60 0.79 -7.70 -4.05
N THR A 61 0.52 -6.41 -4.07
CA THR A 61 1.11 -5.49 -5.03
C THR A 61 2.22 -4.71 -4.35
N ILE A 62 3.40 -4.71 -4.97
CA ILE A 62 4.52 -3.85 -4.59
C ILE A 62 4.69 -2.81 -5.68
N ALA A 63 4.35 -1.57 -5.37
CA ALA A 63 4.49 -0.44 -6.28
C ALA A 63 5.72 0.38 -5.91
N PHE A 64 6.62 0.57 -6.86
CA PHE A 64 7.88 1.29 -6.69
C PHE A 64 7.70 2.76 -7.06
N LEU A 65 7.94 3.64 -6.12
CA LEU A 65 7.88 5.08 -6.28
C LEU A 65 9.29 5.67 -6.29
N ALA A 66 9.63 6.37 -7.37
CA ALA A 66 10.89 7.10 -7.45
C ALA A 66 10.80 8.43 -6.70
N LEU A 67 11.80 8.72 -5.86
CA LEU A 67 11.99 9.95 -5.12
C LEU A 67 13.28 10.64 -5.55
N ASN A 68 13.48 11.91 -5.15
CA ASN A 68 14.72 12.66 -5.44
C ASN A 68 15.97 11.93 -4.94
N GLU A 69 15.89 11.30 -3.77
CA GLU A 69 17.03 10.66 -3.10
C GLU A 69 16.92 9.14 -3.05
N GLY A 70 16.13 8.51 -3.92
CA GLY A 70 15.99 7.06 -3.94
C GLY A 70 14.61 6.54 -4.31
N PHE A 71 14.21 5.48 -3.65
CA PHE A 71 12.93 4.83 -3.88
C PHE A 71 12.19 4.59 -2.57
N THR A 72 10.88 4.65 -2.63
CA THR A 72 10.00 4.09 -1.62
C THR A 72 9.08 3.04 -2.24
N PHE A 73 8.43 2.27 -1.41
CA PHE A 73 7.54 1.19 -1.85
C PHE A 73 6.19 1.35 -1.21
N LEU A 74 5.15 1.17 -2.00
CA LEU A 74 3.81 0.93 -1.51
C LEU A 74 3.55 -0.57 -1.61
N ILE A 75 3.40 -1.22 -0.47
CA ILE A 75 3.14 -2.67 -0.36
C ILE A 75 1.71 -2.82 0.12
N TYR A 76 0.85 -3.38 -0.71
CA TYR A 76 -0.56 -3.52 -0.37
C TYR A 76 -1.22 -4.74 -1.00
N ALA A 77 -2.30 -5.19 -0.39
CA ALA A 77 -3.16 -6.24 -0.90
C ALA A 77 -4.65 -5.87 -0.74
N PRO A 78 -5.52 -6.28 -1.65
CA PRO A 78 -6.94 -6.06 -1.52
C PRO A 78 -7.53 -6.99 -0.45
N ILE A 79 -8.51 -6.49 0.29
CA ILE A 79 -9.39 -7.28 1.16
C ILE A 79 -10.65 -7.59 0.35
N THR A 80 -10.87 -8.86 0.03
CA THR A 80 -11.94 -9.32 -0.84
C THR A 80 -13.22 -9.68 -0.09
N GLY A 81 -14.34 -9.77 -0.78
CA GLY A 81 -15.62 -10.25 -0.23
C GLY A 81 -16.66 -9.17 0.06
N GLN A 82 -16.43 -7.93 -0.40
CA GLN A 82 -17.41 -6.85 -0.38
C GLN A 82 -17.48 -6.16 -1.74
N GLU A 83 -18.57 -5.43 -2.01
CA GLU A 83 -18.73 -4.65 -3.26
C GLU A 83 -17.64 -3.57 -3.41
N THR A 84 -17.24 -2.97 -2.29
CA THR A 84 -16.14 -2.00 -2.25
C THR A 84 -14.91 -2.67 -1.67
N CYS A 85 -13.78 -2.56 -2.36
CA CYS A 85 -12.52 -3.14 -1.92
C CYS A 85 -11.89 -2.30 -0.81
N GLY A 86 -11.57 -2.93 0.32
CA GLY A 86 -10.63 -2.44 1.31
C GLY A 86 -9.21 -2.87 0.95
N TYR A 87 -8.24 -2.32 1.67
CA TYR A 87 -6.83 -2.67 1.46
C TYR A 87 -6.12 -2.88 2.79
N ILE A 88 -5.18 -3.81 2.79
CA ILE A 88 -4.18 -3.92 3.84
C ILE A 88 -2.84 -3.48 3.25
N ALA A 89 -2.09 -2.67 3.97
CA ALA A 89 -0.79 -2.19 3.52
C ALA A 89 0.27 -2.43 4.59
N LEU A 90 1.51 -2.57 4.13
CA LEU A 90 2.69 -2.69 4.97
C LEU A 90 3.59 -1.48 4.76
N SER A 91 4.05 -0.88 5.85
CA SER A 91 5.12 0.11 5.74
C SER A 91 6.44 -0.57 5.33
N SER A 92 7.29 0.16 4.59
CA SER A 92 8.57 -0.37 4.10
C SER A 92 9.71 -0.36 5.13
N ASN A 93 9.42 -0.23 6.41
CA ASN A 93 10.40 -0.16 7.49
C ASN A 93 10.83 -1.56 7.95
N ARG A 94 11.99 -1.65 8.66
CA ARG A 94 12.47 -2.90 9.26
C ARG A 94 11.47 -3.54 10.22
N ASN A 95 10.69 -2.72 10.94
CA ASN A 95 9.54 -3.13 11.72
C ASN A 95 8.28 -2.59 11.04
N PRO A 96 7.67 -3.35 10.12
CA PRO A 96 6.57 -2.85 9.34
C PRO A 96 5.34 -2.59 10.22
N LEU A 97 4.68 -1.48 9.97
CA LEU A 97 3.33 -1.25 10.44
C LEU A 97 2.36 -1.88 9.44
N VAL A 98 1.37 -2.56 9.97
CA VAL A 98 0.23 -3.04 9.19
C VAL A 98 -0.87 -2.01 9.28
N LEU A 99 -1.33 -1.53 8.13
CA LEU A 99 -2.35 -0.51 7.99
C LEU A 99 -3.55 -1.10 7.28
N GLU A 100 -4.71 -1.00 7.90
CA GLU A 100 -5.98 -1.40 7.30
C GLU A 100 -6.72 -0.17 6.79
N TYR A 101 -7.08 -0.21 5.51
CA TYR A 101 -7.94 0.77 4.85
C TYR A 101 -9.28 0.11 4.57
N THR A 102 -10.25 0.38 5.42
CA THR A 102 -11.56 -0.27 5.34
C THR A 102 -12.27 0.03 4.02
N PRO A 103 -13.16 -0.85 3.55
CA PRO A 103 -14.00 -0.58 2.37
C PRO A 103 -14.77 0.73 2.49
N HIS A 104 -15.31 1.02 3.68
CA HIS A 104 -16.02 2.26 3.95
C HIS A 104 -15.12 3.51 3.78
N PHE A 105 -13.88 3.46 4.30
CA PHE A 105 -12.91 4.53 4.10
C PHE A 105 -12.66 4.78 2.62
N MET A 106 -12.38 3.73 1.84
CA MET A 106 -12.09 3.84 0.42
C MET A 106 -13.29 4.33 -0.39
N GLN A 107 -14.50 3.92 -0.02
CA GLN A 107 -15.72 4.43 -0.62
C GLN A 107 -15.88 5.94 -0.36
N ARG A 108 -15.74 6.38 0.89
CA ARG A 108 -15.83 7.81 1.26
C ARG A 108 -14.76 8.66 0.58
N TYR A 109 -13.54 8.14 0.45
CA TYR A 109 -12.48 8.82 -0.29
C TYR A 109 -12.87 9.04 -1.77
N ARG A 110 -13.40 8.01 -2.44
CA ARG A 110 -13.87 8.12 -3.83
C ARG A 110 -15.02 9.12 -3.96
N GLU A 111 -16.03 9.04 -3.11
CA GLU A 111 -17.23 9.87 -3.19
C GLU A 111 -16.95 11.33 -2.82
N ARG A 112 -16.28 11.56 -1.69
CA ARG A 112 -16.13 12.89 -1.10
C ARG A 112 -14.89 13.62 -1.59
N TYR A 113 -13.90 12.92 -2.11
CA TYR A 113 -12.69 13.54 -2.57
C TYR A 113 -12.53 13.41 -4.09
N LEU A 114 -12.38 12.22 -4.63
CA LEU A 114 -12.12 12.05 -6.06
C LEU A 114 -13.29 12.58 -6.92
N ARG A 115 -14.51 12.19 -6.60
CA ARG A 115 -15.70 12.62 -7.36
C ARG A 115 -16.02 14.09 -7.12
N TYR A 116 -15.98 14.55 -5.87
CA TYR A 116 -16.31 15.94 -5.53
C TYR A 116 -15.38 16.94 -6.23
N TYR A 117 -14.09 16.66 -6.27
CA TYR A 117 -13.11 17.49 -6.95
C TYR A 117 -12.90 17.13 -8.42
N ASN A 118 -13.67 16.20 -8.96
CA ASN A 118 -13.55 15.69 -10.34
C ASN A 118 -12.11 15.28 -10.69
N LEU A 119 -11.46 14.56 -9.78
CA LEU A 119 -10.07 14.17 -9.94
C LEU A 119 -9.95 12.86 -10.71
N GLU A 120 -9.17 12.90 -11.77
CA GLU A 120 -8.80 11.71 -12.51
C GLU A 120 -7.57 11.06 -11.87
N THR A 121 -7.67 9.76 -11.56
CA THR A 121 -6.55 9.00 -10.97
C THR A 121 -5.55 8.52 -12.02
N GLY A 122 -5.85 8.69 -13.30
CA GLY A 122 -5.02 8.21 -14.39
C GLY A 122 -4.85 6.69 -14.35
N ASN A 123 -3.60 6.22 -14.39
CA ASN A 123 -3.26 4.80 -14.33
C ASN A 123 -3.17 4.24 -12.90
N TYR A 124 -3.55 5.02 -11.89
CA TYR A 124 -3.51 4.61 -10.48
C TYR A 124 -4.89 4.14 -10.03
N ASN A 125 -4.93 3.10 -9.20
CA ASN A 125 -6.16 2.82 -8.48
C ASN A 125 -6.37 3.86 -7.37
N ALA A 126 -7.57 3.91 -6.78
CA ALA A 126 -7.90 4.91 -5.77
C ALA A 126 -6.98 4.86 -4.53
N PHE A 127 -6.50 3.67 -4.15
CA PHE A 127 -5.59 3.49 -3.03
C PHE A 127 -4.17 4.00 -3.35
N GLU A 128 -3.64 3.70 -4.53
CA GLU A 128 -2.36 4.23 -4.98
C GLU A 128 -2.39 5.76 -5.08
N TYR A 129 -3.47 6.30 -5.62
CA TYR A 129 -3.64 7.75 -5.72
C TYR A 129 -3.72 8.40 -4.34
N PHE A 130 -4.49 7.81 -3.41
CA PHE A 130 -4.54 8.24 -2.02
C PHE A 130 -3.14 8.24 -1.39
N SER A 131 -2.42 7.13 -1.48
CA SER A 131 -1.09 6.98 -0.90
C SER A 131 -0.07 7.96 -1.47
N LEU A 132 -0.13 8.22 -2.79
CA LEU A 132 0.75 9.18 -3.45
C LEU A 132 0.51 10.62 -2.98
N LYS A 133 -0.75 10.99 -2.74
CA LYS A 133 -1.12 12.35 -2.29
C LYS A 133 -0.92 12.57 -0.80
N ASN A 134 -0.92 11.50 -0.02
CA ASN A 134 -0.86 11.55 1.45
C ASN A 134 0.42 10.91 2.02
N ASN A 135 1.51 10.93 1.28
CA ASN A 135 2.80 10.37 1.72
C ASN A 135 3.40 11.05 2.95
N ASN A 136 2.95 12.27 3.29
CA ASN A 136 3.35 13.02 4.49
C ASN A 136 2.34 12.85 5.65
N THR A 137 1.39 11.95 5.55
CA THR A 137 0.39 11.74 6.59
C THR A 137 1.04 11.21 7.87
N LEU A 138 0.80 11.88 8.98
CA LEU A 138 1.23 11.42 10.30
C LEU A 138 0.23 10.39 10.82
N TYR A 139 0.76 9.28 11.33
CA TYR A 139 -0.02 8.25 12.02
C TYR A 139 0.04 8.49 13.51
N VAL A 140 -1.09 8.74 14.14
CA VAL A 140 -1.16 8.90 15.59
C VAL A 140 -1.75 7.64 16.20
N ARG A 141 -0.94 6.97 17.04
CA ARG A 141 -1.35 5.79 17.78
C ARG A 141 -2.32 6.18 18.89
N GLN A 142 -3.44 5.48 18.96
CA GLN A 142 -4.40 5.62 20.06
C GLN A 142 -4.11 4.63 21.22
N PRO A 143 -4.69 4.86 22.40
CA PRO A 143 -4.54 3.94 23.55
C PRO A 143 -5.01 2.51 23.25
N ASP A 144 -5.97 2.33 22.37
CA ASP A 144 -6.50 1.03 21.91
C ASP A 144 -5.67 0.36 20.83
N ASN A 145 -4.45 0.88 20.54
CA ASN A 145 -3.57 0.47 19.45
C ASN A 145 -4.09 0.75 18.03
N SER A 146 -5.21 1.44 17.86
CA SER A 146 -5.61 1.96 16.56
C SER A 146 -4.79 3.19 16.17
N TYR A 147 -4.84 3.56 14.89
CA TYR A 147 -4.16 4.75 14.36
C TYR A 147 -5.18 5.60 13.62
N TYR A 148 -5.08 6.91 13.74
CA TYR A 148 -5.76 7.83 12.84
C TYR A 148 -4.75 8.71 12.10
N PHE A 149 -5.19 9.20 10.96
CA PHE A 149 -4.37 10.03 10.09
C PHE A 149 -4.61 11.50 10.42
N ILE A 150 -3.52 12.24 10.49
CA ILE A 150 -3.55 13.70 10.48
C ILE A 150 -2.95 14.12 9.14
N SER A 151 -3.76 14.67 8.27
CA SER A 151 -3.35 15.26 6.98
C SER A 151 -3.29 16.77 7.08
#